data_d631d5d652b8c169ba72fbc539852649
#
_entry.id   d631d5d652b8c169ba72fbc539852649
#
_cell.length_a   1.000
_cell.length_b   1.000
_cell.length_c   1.000
_cell.angle_alpha   90.00
_cell.angle_beta   90.00
_cell.angle_gamma   90.00
#
_symmetry.space_group_name_H-M   'P 1'
#
loop_
_entity.id
_entity.type
_entity.pdbx_description
1 polymer ?
#
loop_
_entity_poly.entity_id
_entity_poly.type
_entity_poly.pdbx_seq_one_letter_code
_entity_poly.pdbx_strand_id
1 'polypeptide(L)'
;SRRASEEEARRLADIDHLTGCYNRRSFTAALGDLLTHLERREQALAAIAVDLDNFKQVNDLHGHQAGDEVLRNTAARIQRLLPDGGILARLGGDEFICVVPYHPKVPDRVDQLATRMIEHVARPVEYGDTPVDVTMSIGIASSTQMENARDGEDAAERLMHKSDIAMYHAKKQGKNRFYWFEPQMENELRFRNELEAGIRRGIANGEFRPYYEQQIDLESGKLVGFEMLARWESPEMGVVGPDIFIPIAEEIGVIGEMSEALIACAFEDAKEWDAELTLSVNISPVQMRDPWFAQKLLKLLVRHNFPACRLDIEITESCLHENVGMVRSMISSLRNQGVRVSLDDFGTGYSSLSQL
;
A
#
# COMPACT_ATOMS: atom_id res chain seq x y z
N SER A 1 43.87 -16.73 20.48
CA SER A 1 43.06 -17.74 19.84
C SER A 1 41.60 -17.78 20.34
N ARG A 2 41.30 -18.06 21.64
CA ARG A 2 39.89 -18.14 22.12
C ARG A 2 39.18 -16.78 22.16
N ARG A 3 39.86 -15.73 22.59
CA ARG A 3 39.38 -14.33 22.57
C ARG A 3 39.08 -13.83 21.15
N ALA A 4 39.97 -14.13 20.18
CA ALA A 4 39.77 -13.76 18.78
C ALA A 4 38.54 -14.48 18.17
N SER A 5 38.30 -15.75 18.54
CA SER A 5 37.15 -16.52 18.11
C SER A 5 35.83 -16.02 18.75
N GLU A 6 35.91 -15.59 20.00
CA GLU A 6 34.77 -15.01 20.71
C GLU A 6 34.42 -13.59 20.19
N GLU A 7 35.41 -12.77 19.85
CA GLU A 7 35.24 -11.47 19.19
C GLU A 7 34.69 -11.61 17.78
N GLU A 8 35.14 -12.59 17.01
CA GLU A 8 34.64 -12.87 15.68
C GLU A 8 33.21 -13.41 15.71
N ALA A 9 32.88 -14.29 16.67
CA ALA A 9 31.53 -14.78 16.89
C ALA A 9 30.58 -13.66 17.33
N ARG A 10 31.03 -12.73 18.17
CA ARG A 10 30.27 -11.53 18.55
C ARG A 10 30.05 -10.61 17.34
N ARG A 11 31.09 -10.33 16.56
CA ARG A 11 31.00 -9.51 15.35
C ARG A 11 30.04 -10.09 14.33
N LEU A 12 30.05 -11.42 14.13
CA LEU A 12 29.11 -12.13 13.27
C LEU A 12 27.67 -12.10 13.80
N ALA A 13 27.47 -11.97 15.11
CA ALA A 13 26.14 -11.84 15.72
C ALA A 13 25.55 -10.41 15.64
N ASP A 14 26.37 -9.41 15.30
CA ASP A 14 26.02 -7.99 15.33
C ASP A 14 25.75 -7.38 13.97
N ILE A 15 26.08 -8.07 12.88
CA ILE A 15 25.96 -7.58 11.50
C ILE A 15 24.99 -8.41 10.67
N ASP A 16 24.43 -7.80 9.64
CA ASP A 16 23.74 -8.46 8.55
C ASP A 16 24.76 -9.06 7.58
N HIS A 17 24.68 -10.37 7.35
CA HIS A 17 25.68 -11.10 6.56
C HIS A 17 25.70 -10.74 5.07
N LEU A 18 24.58 -10.26 4.54
CA LEU A 18 24.48 -9.89 3.12
C LEU A 18 25.12 -8.54 2.85
N THR A 19 24.88 -7.56 3.70
CA THR A 19 25.22 -6.15 3.47
C THR A 19 26.39 -5.66 4.32
N GLY A 20 26.71 -6.36 5.41
CA GLY A 20 27.72 -5.95 6.38
C GLY A 20 27.32 -4.81 7.30
N CYS A 21 26.08 -4.32 7.20
CA CYS A 21 25.53 -3.31 8.09
C CYS A 21 25.20 -3.92 9.46
N TYR A 22 24.93 -3.09 10.46
CA TYR A 22 24.35 -3.59 11.72
C TYR A 22 23.07 -4.35 11.45
N ASN A 23 22.77 -5.35 12.28
CA ASN A 23 21.44 -5.93 12.34
C ASN A 23 20.54 -5.12 13.27
N ARG A 24 19.22 -5.45 13.33
CA ARG A 24 18.24 -4.76 14.16
C ARG A 24 18.69 -4.64 15.64
N ARG A 25 19.14 -5.75 16.22
CA ARG A 25 19.52 -5.80 17.65
C ARG A 25 20.66 -4.85 17.97
N SER A 26 21.72 -4.91 17.21
CA SER A 26 22.92 -4.09 17.43
C SER A 26 22.67 -2.62 17.16
N PHE A 27 21.82 -2.32 16.16
CA PHE A 27 21.42 -0.95 15.87
C PHE A 27 20.59 -0.36 17.01
N THR A 28 19.58 -1.11 17.53
CA THR A 28 18.75 -0.64 18.64
C THR A 28 19.58 -0.33 19.89
N ALA A 29 20.53 -1.22 20.23
CA ALA A 29 21.45 -0.98 21.34
C ALA A 29 22.32 0.26 21.13
N ALA A 30 22.95 0.39 19.94
CA ALA A 30 23.79 1.55 19.60
C ALA A 30 23.01 2.86 19.60
N LEU A 31 21.77 2.86 19.08
CA LEU A 31 20.88 4.01 19.11
C LEU A 31 20.48 4.38 20.53
N GLY A 32 20.18 3.40 21.39
CA GLY A 32 19.89 3.61 22.81
C GLY A 32 21.05 4.28 23.54
N ASP A 33 22.26 3.81 23.28
CA ASP A 33 23.49 4.42 23.84
C ASP A 33 23.68 5.87 23.35
N LEU A 34 23.48 6.12 22.07
CA LEU A 34 23.56 7.47 21.50
C LEU A 34 22.52 8.42 22.11
N LEU A 35 21.28 7.97 22.27
CA LEU A 35 20.20 8.75 22.90
C LEU A 35 20.51 9.10 24.36
N THR A 36 21.03 8.14 25.12
CA THR A 36 21.41 8.35 26.54
C THR A 36 22.51 9.39 26.68
N HIS A 37 23.42 9.52 25.72
CA HIS A 37 24.53 10.47 25.76
C HIS A 37 24.20 11.86 25.17
N LEU A 38 23.04 12.01 24.52
CA LEU A 38 22.62 13.28 23.89
C LEU A 38 22.29 14.40 24.86
N GLU A 39 21.84 14.10 26.08
CA GLU A 39 21.46 15.10 27.09
C GLU A 39 22.58 16.11 27.43
N ARG A 40 23.80 15.85 26.96
CA ARG A 40 24.98 16.69 27.19
C ARG A 40 25.39 17.56 26.00
N ARG A 41 24.69 17.50 24.88
CA ARG A 41 25.05 18.23 23.63
C ARG A 41 23.82 18.88 23.04
N GLU A 42 23.94 20.11 22.55
CA GLU A 42 22.91 20.81 21.78
C GLU A 42 22.63 20.16 20.39
N GLN A 43 22.69 18.83 20.32
CA GLN A 43 22.52 18.05 19.11
C GLN A 43 21.31 17.13 19.27
N ALA A 44 20.64 16.83 18.17
CA ALA A 44 19.61 15.82 18.06
C ALA A 44 20.06 14.66 17.17
N LEU A 45 19.36 13.55 17.24
CA LEU A 45 19.49 12.44 16.31
C LEU A 45 18.28 12.40 15.38
N ALA A 46 18.53 12.20 14.10
CA ALA A 46 17.52 11.86 13.13
C ALA A 46 17.61 10.36 12.81
N ALA A 47 16.55 9.60 13.10
CA ALA A 47 16.38 8.25 12.59
C ALA A 47 15.75 8.32 11.22
N ILE A 48 16.32 7.62 10.26
CA ILE A 48 15.94 7.62 8.86
C ILE A 48 15.64 6.17 8.45
N ALA A 49 14.36 5.80 8.44
CA ALA A 49 13.88 4.51 7.98
C ALA A 49 13.77 4.52 6.44
N VAL A 50 14.20 3.45 5.82
CA VAL A 50 14.28 3.30 4.37
C VAL A 50 13.69 1.96 3.95
N ASP A 51 12.89 1.97 2.90
CA ASP A 51 12.37 0.77 2.27
C ASP A 51 12.47 0.90 0.75
N LEU A 52 12.93 -0.18 0.09
CA LEU A 52 13.06 -0.21 -1.36
C LEU A 52 11.68 -0.45 -2.01
N ASP A 53 11.28 0.49 -2.85
CA ASP A 53 9.99 0.44 -3.51
C ASP A 53 9.92 -0.73 -4.51
N ASN A 54 8.86 -1.53 -4.39
CA ASN A 54 8.58 -2.65 -5.29
C ASN A 54 9.71 -3.71 -5.35
N PHE A 55 10.50 -3.87 -4.30
CA PHE A 55 11.64 -4.80 -4.28
C PHE A 55 11.24 -6.25 -4.58
N LYS A 56 10.04 -6.68 -4.19
CA LYS A 56 9.52 -7.99 -4.56
C LYS A 56 9.47 -8.17 -6.08
N GLN A 57 9.06 -7.15 -6.84
CA GLN A 57 9.05 -7.21 -8.31
C GLN A 57 10.45 -7.37 -8.89
N VAL A 58 11.47 -6.77 -8.28
CA VAL A 58 12.87 -6.97 -8.66
C VAL A 58 13.25 -8.45 -8.55
N ASN A 59 12.91 -9.09 -7.42
CA ASN A 59 13.16 -10.52 -7.23
C ASN A 59 12.38 -11.39 -8.22
N ASP A 60 11.10 -11.06 -8.47
CA ASP A 60 10.23 -11.82 -9.36
C ASP A 60 10.70 -11.73 -10.83
N LEU A 61 11.21 -10.58 -11.26
CA LEU A 61 11.67 -10.33 -12.64
C LEU A 61 13.11 -10.75 -12.89
N HIS A 62 14.03 -10.51 -11.96
CA HIS A 62 15.47 -10.65 -12.15
C HIS A 62 16.09 -11.77 -11.29
N GLY A 63 15.31 -12.37 -10.40
CA GLY A 63 15.76 -13.41 -9.47
C GLY A 63 16.36 -12.86 -8.17
N HIS A 64 16.41 -13.71 -7.15
CA HIS A 64 16.91 -13.36 -5.81
C HIS A 64 18.38 -12.89 -5.78
N GLN A 65 19.23 -13.40 -6.68
CA GLN A 65 20.62 -12.97 -6.75
C GLN A 65 20.75 -11.51 -7.19
N ALA A 66 19.89 -11.05 -8.13
CA ALA A 66 19.81 -9.66 -8.53
C ALA A 66 19.31 -8.79 -7.36
N GLY A 67 18.29 -9.26 -6.63
CA GLY A 67 17.81 -8.61 -5.41
C GLY A 67 18.91 -8.47 -4.34
N ASP A 68 19.70 -9.51 -4.12
CA ASP A 68 20.84 -9.47 -3.19
C ASP A 68 21.88 -8.42 -3.60
N GLU A 69 22.15 -8.30 -4.91
CA GLU A 69 23.07 -7.28 -5.42
C GLU A 69 22.52 -5.86 -5.27
N VAL A 70 21.22 -5.68 -5.49
CA VAL A 70 20.53 -4.41 -5.21
C VAL A 70 20.66 -4.04 -3.73
N LEU A 71 20.46 -4.99 -2.81
CA LEU A 71 20.61 -4.75 -1.36
C LEU A 71 22.04 -4.36 -0.98
N ARG A 72 23.07 -5.06 -1.51
CA ARG A 72 24.48 -4.72 -1.27
C ARG A 72 24.82 -3.32 -1.78
N ASN A 73 24.38 -3.00 -3.00
CA ASN A 73 24.59 -1.68 -3.61
C ASN A 73 23.89 -0.58 -2.83
N THR A 74 22.65 -0.81 -2.40
CA THR A 74 21.90 0.15 -1.57
C THR A 74 22.63 0.44 -0.28
N ALA A 75 23.04 -0.59 0.45
CA ALA A 75 23.81 -0.43 1.68
C ALA A 75 25.11 0.37 1.46
N ALA A 76 25.88 0.04 0.42
CA ALA A 76 27.12 0.72 0.10
C ALA A 76 26.90 2.19 -0.29
N ARG A 77 25.85 2.49 -1.06
CA ARG A 77 25.49 3.86 -1.48
C ARG A 77 25.09 4.71 -0.28
N ILE A 78 24.23 4.18 0.60
CA ILE A 78 23.81 4.88 1.82
C ILE A 78 25.01 5.11 2.73
N GLN A 79 25.82 4.08 3.00
CA GLN A 79 26.97 4.18 3.90
C GLN A 79 27.98 5.28 3.47
N ARG A 80 28.17 5.47 2.17
CA ARG A 80 29.06 6.53 1.63
C ARG A 80 28.50 7.94 1.81
N LEU A 81 27.21 8.08 1.98
CA LEU A 81 26.53 9.37 2.15
C LEU A 81 26.40 9.78 3.61
N LEU A 82 26.52 8.83 4.55
CA LEU A 82 26.36 9.11 5.96
C LEU A 82 27.49 10.02 6.46
N PRO A 83 27.15 11.04 7.27
CA PRO A 83 28.15 11.87 7.97
C PRO A 83 28.86 11.08 9.07
N ASP A 84 29.93 11.67 9.59
CA ASP A 84 30.64 11.14 10.76
C ASP A 84 29.68 10.95 11.94
N GLY A 85 29.75 9.79 12.58
CA GLY A 85 28.86 9.40 13.68
C GLY A 85 27.53 8.84 13.22
N GLY A 86 27.27 8.77 11.91
CA GLY A 86 26.11 8.07 11.36
C GLY A 86 26.31 6.55 11.38
N ILE A 87 25.27 5.82 11.73
CA ILE A 87 25.26 4.34 11.70
C ILE A 87 24.11 3.84 10.80
N LEU A 88 24.35 2.73 10.13
CA LEU A 88 23.42 2.08 9.20
C LEU A 88 23.15 0.65 9.63
N ALA A 89 21.91 0.22 9.57
CA ALA A 89 21.49 -1.14 9.77
C ALA A 89 20.56 -1.63 8.65
N ARG A 90 20.52 -2.93 8.46
CA ARG A 90 19.45 -3.60 7.72
C ARG A 90 18.57 -4.36 8.72
N LEU A 91 17.28 -4.07 8.67
CA LEU A 91 16.30 -4.63 9.62
C LEU A 91 15.78 -6.00 9.18
N GLY A 92 15.83 -6.26 7.90
CA GLY A 92 15.37 -7.49 7.23
C GLY A 92 14.81 -7.17 5.85
N GLY A 93 14.69 -8.16 4.98
CA GLY A 93 14.15 -7.95 3.63
C GLY A 93 14.81 -6.78 2.90
N ASP A 94 14.02 -5.80 2.54
CA ASP A 94 14.38 -4.56 1.84
C ASP A 94 14.39 -3.31 2.75
N GLU A 95 14.30 -3.51 4.06
CA GLU A 95 14.25 -2.43 5.04
C GLU A 95 15.63 -2.10 5.63
N PHE A 96 15.98 -0.82 5.56
CA PHE A 96 17.17 -0.27 6.19
C PHE A 96 16.78 0.85 7.16
N ILE A 97 17.66 1.13 8.10
CA ILE A 97 17.55 2.29 8.97
C ILE A 97 18.92 2.87 9.21
N CYS A 98 19.01 4.18 9.24
CA CYS A 98 20.21 4.86 9.72
C CYS A 98 19.86 5.92 10.75
N VAL A 99 20.82 6.27 11.57
CA VAL A 99 20.72 7.40 12.49
C VAL A 99 21.88 8.33 12.25
N VAL A 100 21.60 9.62 12.25
CA VAL A 100 22.60 10.67 12.04
C VAL A 100 22.44 11.78 13.09
N PRO A 101 23.57 12.28 13.64
CA PRO A 101 23.53 13.46 14.49
C PRO A 101 23.29 14.71 13.63
N TYR A 102 22.45 15.61 14.12
CA TYR A 102 22.20 16.86 13.45
C TYR A 102 21.88 17.98 14.46
N HIS A 103 21.91 19.23 14.01
CA HIS A 103 21.52 20.37 14.83
C HIS A 103 20.03 20.69 14.58
N PRO A 104 19.15 20.69 15.60
CA PRO A 104 17.68 20.87 15.42
C PRO A 104 17.27 22.16 14.69
N LYS A 105 18.11 23.20 14.77
CA LYS A 105 17.88 24.49 14.07
C LYS A 105 18.24 24.45 12.59
N VAL A 106 18.86 23.35 12.10
CA VAL A 106 19.30 23.20 10.72
C VAL A 106 18.88 21.82 10.19
N PRO A 107 17.55 21.54 10.13
CA PRO A 107 17.04 20.25 9.63
C PRO A 107 17.34 20.03 8.14
N ASP A 108 17.54 21.10 7.37
CA ASP A 108 17.85 21.06 5.93
C ASP A 108 19.02 20.13 5.56
N ARG A 109 19.96 19.90 6.49
CA ARG A 109 21.07 18.95 6.27
C ARG A 109 20.59 17.52 6.20
N VAL A 110 19.55 17.18 6.97
CA VAL A 110 18.94 15.86 6.95
C VAL A 110 18.10 15.70 5.68
N ASP A 111 17.38 16.75 5.27
CA ASP A 111 16.62 16.78 4.02
C ASP A 111 17.52 16.58 2.80
N GLN A 112 18.65 17.27 2.77
CA GLN A 112 19.66 17.11 1.73
C GLN A 112 20.24 15.69 1.70
N LEU A 113 20.49 15.11 2.88
CA LEU A 113 20.95 13.71 2.97
C LEU A 113 19.89 12.76 2.41
N ALA A 114 18.63 12.89 2.83
CA ALA A 114 17.53 12.06 2.34
C ALA A 114 17.34 12.19 0.82
N THR A 115 17.38 13.41 0.29
CA THR A 115 17.32 13.67 -1.15
C THR A 115 18.47 12.97 -1.89
N ARG A 116 19.69 13.11 -1.41
CA ARG A 116 20.87 12.45 -2.00
C ARG A 116 20.78 10.94 -1.92
N MET A 117 20.24 10.37 -0.84
CA MET A 117 20.02 8.94 -0.70
C MET A 117 19.04 8.45 -1.79
N ILE A 118 17.91 9.13 -1.97
CA ILE A 118 16.92 8.81 -3.01
C ILE A 118 17.56 8.85 -4.40
N GLU A 119 18.27 9.94 -4.72
CA GLU A 119 18.92 10.13 -6.04
C GLU A 119 20.02 9.07 -6.31
N HIS A 120 20.81 8.72 -5.30
CA HIS A 120 21.90 7.76 -5.46
C HIS A 120 21.38 6.32 -5.58
N VAL A 121 20.35 5.96 -4.83
CA VAL A 121 19.76 4.61 -4.90
C VAL A 121 18.97 4.43 -6.19
N ALA A 122 18.33 5.46 -6.70
CA ALA A 122 17.62 5.42 -7.98
C ALA A 122 18.53 5.21 -9.20
N ARG A 123 19.87 5.30 -9.06
CA ARG A 123 20.78 4.96 -10.14
C ARG A 123 20.75 3.46 -10.39
N PRO A 124 20.66 3.00 -11.65
CA PRO A 124 20.61 1.58 -11.98
C PRO A 124 21.72 0.77 -11.30
N VAL A 125 21.40 -0.44 -10.90
CA VAL A 125 22.37 -1.44 -10.42
C VAL A 125 22.65 -2.39 -11.56
N GLU A 126 23.91 -2.45 -11.99
CA GLU A 126 24.33 -3.38 -13.04
C GLU A 126 24.33 -4.82 -12.50
N TYR A 127 23.53 -5.68 -13.11
CA TYR A 127 23.51 -7.11 -12.83
C TYR A 127 23.60 -7.89 -14.14
N GLY A 128 24.79 -8.41 -14.44
CA GLY A 128 25.09 -8.96 -15.75
C GLY A 128 24.96 -7.87 -16.83
N ASP A 129 24.21 -8.16 -17.88
CA ASP A 129 23.98 -7.22 -18.98
C ASP A 129 22.67 -6.42 -18.80
N THR A 130 22.01 -6.52 -17.65
CA THR A 130 20.70 -5.90 -17.42
C THR A 130 20.77 -4.90 -16.27
N PRO A 131 20.49 -3.61 -16.51
CA PRO A 131 20.35 -2.65 -15.44
C PRO A 131 19.06 -2.93 -14.64
N VAL A 132 19.15 -2.88 -13.32
CA VAL A 132 18.02 -3.03 -12.40
C VAL A 132 17.74 -1.70 -11.72
N ASP A 133 16.56 -1.18 -11.95
CA ASP A 133 16.10 0.07 -11.36
C ASP A 133 15.33 -0.21 -10.06
N VAL A 134 15.62 0.58 -9.04
CA VAL A 134 14.89 0.57 -7.78
C VAL A 134 14.81 1.99 -7.22
N THR A 135 13.70 2.33 -6.60
CA THR A 135 13.54 3.57 -5.83
C THR A 135 13.39 3.26 -4.35
N MET A 136 13.37 4.26 -3.51
CA MET A 136 13.16 4.10 -2.07
C MET A 136 12.21 5.13 -1.50
N SER A 137 11.50 4.72 -0.48
CA SER A 137 10.70 5.58 0.38
C SER A 137 11.39 5.76 1.73
N ILE A 138 11.41 6.97 2.23
CA ILE A 138 12.12 7.36 3.45
C ILE A 138 11.17 7.99 4.46
N GLY A 139 11.30 7.59 5.72
CA GLY A 139 10.68 8.25 6.86
C GLY A 139 11.72 8.74 7.85
N ILE A 140 11.58 9.98 8.32
CA ILE A 140 12.53 10.64 9.22
C ILE A 140 11.83 10.99 10.52
N ALA A 141 12.45 10.66 11.65
CA ALA A 141 11.98 11.09 12.97
C ALA A 141 13.13 11.70 13.79
N SER A 142 12.81 12.74 14.53
CA SER A 142 13.78 13.44 15.40
C SER A 142 13.70 12.97 16.84
N SER A 143 14.85 12.84 17.49
CA SER A 143 14.92 12.63 18.94
C SER A 143 14.31 13.78 19.75
N THR A 144 14.16 14.98 19.16
CA THR A 144 13.47 16.11 19.80
C THR A 144 11.96 15.90 19.95
N GLN A 145 11.40 14.93 19.22
CA GLN A 145 9.98 14.56 19.28
C GLN A 145 9.70 13.48 20.33
N MET A 146 10.70 13.14 21.15
CA MET A 146 10.61 12.10 22.17
C MET A 146 10.37 12.74 23.54
N GLU A 147 9.20 12.46 24.13
CA GLU A 147 8.91 12.85 25.51
C GLU A 147 9.31 11.71 26.47
N ASN A 148 10.06 12.05 27.55
CA ASN A 148 10.31 11.21 28.73
C ASN A 148 10.81 9.77 28.47
N ALA A 149 11.80 9.59 27.61
CA ALA A 149 12.48 8.30 27.47
C ALA A 149 13.43 8.07 28.65
N ARG A 150 13.03 7.24 29.61
CA ARG A 150 13.86 6.89 30.78
C ARG A 150 14.83 5.75 30.51
N ASP A 151 14.54 4.92 29.51
CA ASP A 151 15.38 3.81 29.06
C ASP A 151 15.83 4.06 27.62
N GLY A 152 17.12 3.95 27.38
CA GLY A 152 17.73 4.20 26.07
C GLY A 152 17.22 3.25 24.98
N GLU A 153 16.99 1.97 25.30
CA GLU A 153 16.46 0.99 24.34
C GLU A 153 15.00 1.27 23.99
N ASP A 154 14.16 1.59 24.98
CA ASP A 154 12.75 1.95 24.75
C ASP A 154 12.64 3.25 23.94
N ALA A 155 13.54 4.22 24.18
CA ALA A 155 13.62 5.42 23.38
C ALA A 155 14.03 5.12 21.93
N ALA A 156 14.98 4.22 21.73
CA ALA A 156 15.43 3.80 20.41
C ALA A 156 14.29 3.16 19.62
N GLU A 157 13.56 2.23 20.21
CA GLU A 157 12.41 1.58 19.57
C GLU A 157 11.31 2.57 19.20
N ARG A 158 11.00 3.52 20.08
CA ARG A 158 10.01 4.57 19.78
C ARG A 158 10.45 5.50 18.66
N LEU A 159 11.72 5.87 18.61
CA LEU A 159 12.25 6.71 17.54
C LEU A 159 12.23 5.96 16.21
N MET A 160 12.61 4.69 16.20
CA MET A 160 12.50 3.82 15.04
C MET A 160 11.05 3.69 14.57
N HIS A 161 10.12 3.47 15.49
CA HIS A 161 8.70 3.36 15.17
C HIS A 161 8.13 4.63 14.52
N LYS A 162 8.50 5.81 15.03
CA LYS A 162 8.09 7.09 14.41
C LYS A 162 8.64 7.24 12.99
N SER A 163 9.89 6.85 12.76
CA SER A 163 10.47 6.89 11.41
C SER A 163 9.78 5.89 10.46
N ASP A 164 9.37 4.73 10.94
CA ASP A 164 8.60 3.75 10.16
C ASP A 164 7.22 4.31 9.76
N ILE A 165 6.53 4.99 10.66
CA ILE A 165 5.24 5.65 10.35
C ILE A 165 5.40 6.67 9.23
N ALA A 166 6.43 7.52 9.31
CA ALA A 166 6.72 8.51 8.27
C ALA A 166 7.10 7.84 6.93
N MET A 167 7.85 6.74 6.96
CA MET A 167 8.20 5.96 5.77
C MET A 167 6.95 5.33 5.12
N TYR A 168 6.06 4.76 5.92
CA TYR A 168 4.77 4.27 5.44
C TYR A 168 3.94 5.40 4.78
N HIS A 169 3.92 6.59 5.38
CA HIS A 169 3.28 7.75 4.78
C HIS A 169 3.91 8.10 3.42
N ALA A 170 5.24 8.10 3.31
CA ALA A 170 5.94 8.32 2.05
C ALA A 170 5.52 7.33 0.96
N LYS A 171 5.40 6.04 1.29
CA LYS A 171 4.91 5.00 0.37
C LYS A 171 3.49 5.29 -0.12
N LYS A 172 2.59 5.73 0.76
CA LYS A 172 1.20 6.05 0.42
C LYS A 172 1.09 7.32 -0.43
N GLN A 173 1.98 8.29 -0.24
CA GLN A 173 2.00 9.53 -1.01
C GLN A 173 2.65 9.41 -2.40
N GLY A 174 2.94 8.19 -2.86
CA GLY A 174 3.42 7.93 -4.21
C GLY A 174 4.87 7.46 -4.31
N LYS A 175 5.46 6.98 -3.20
CA LYS A 175 6.82 6.41 -3.15
C LYS A 175 7.92 7.37 -3.60
N ASN A 176 9.20 6.90 -3.63
CA ASN A 176 10.35 7.66 -4.13
C ASN A 176 10.46 9.08 -3.54
N ARG A 177 10.28 9.18 -2.23
CA ARG A 177 10.27 10.44 -1.50
C ARG A 177 10.54 10.24 -0.03
N PHE A 178 10.69 11.34 0.71
CA PHE A 178 10.82 11.30 2.16
C PHE A 178 9.76 12.17 2.84
N TYR A 179 9.43 11.82 4.08
CA TYR A 179 8.63 12.63 5.00
C TYR A 179 9.25 12.60 6.39
N TRP A 180 9.14 13.73 7.08
CA TRP A 180 9.36 13.79 8.52
C TRP A 180 8.11 13.29 9.23
N PHE A 181 8.32 12.62 10.36
CA PHE A 181 7.24 12.20 11.22
C PHE A 181 6.46 13.41 11.76
N GLU A 182 5.15 13.36 11.62
CA GLU A 182 4.19 14.26 12.21
C GLU A 182 3.19 13.46 13.05
N PRO A 183 2.77 13.94 14.24
CA PRO A 183 1.83 13.19 15.11
C PRO A 183 0.52 12.80 14.44
N GLN A 184 0.09 13.53 13.44
CA GLN A 184 -1.11 13.25 12.65
C GLN A 184 -0.98 11.93 11.88
N MET A 185 0.22 11.59 11.39
CA MET A 185 0.49 10.34 10.65
C MET A 185 0.22 9.09 11.50
N GLU A 186 0.49 9.16 12.80
CA GLU A 186 0.18 8.07 13.72
C GLU A 186 -1.33 7.86 13.88
N ASN A 187 -2.09 8.95 13.95
CA ASN A 187 -3.54 8.90 14.00
C ASN A 187 -4.13 8.36 12.69
N GLU A 188 -3.61 8.79 11.54
CA GLU A 188 -4.00 8.29 10.22
C GLU A 188 -3.75 6.78 10.08
N LEU A 189 -2.58 6.32 10.51
CA LEU A 189 -2.24 4.89 10.48
C LEU A 189 -3.14 4.08 11.40
N ARG A 190 -3.42 4.58 12.62
CA ARG A 190 -4.33 3.90 13.56
C ARG A 190 -5.73 3.83 13.01
N PHE A 191 -6.27 4.94 12.49
CA PHE A 191 -7.59 4.99 11.86
C PHE A 191 -7.69 4.01 10.69
N ARG A 192 -6.64 3.95 9.85
CA ARG A 192 -6.59 2.99 8.75
C ARG A 192 -6.63 1.54 9.24
N ASN A 193 -5.84 1.20 10.27
CA ASN A 193 -5.84 -0.15 10.84
C ASN A 193 -7.21 -0.53 11.43
N GLU A 194 -7.89 0.42 12.07
CA GLU A 194 -9.27 0.26 12.55
C GLU A 194 -10.25 0.00 11.39
N LEU A 195 -10.11 0.74 10.29
CA LEU A 195 -10.91 0.52 9.08
C LEU A 195 -10.65 -0.86 8.47
N GLU A 196 -9.40 -1.29 8.32
CA GLU A 196 -9.06 -2.61 7.76
C GLU A 196 -9.66 -3.75 8.59
N ALA A 197 -9.51 -3.68 9.92
CA ALA A 197 -10.09 -4.66 10.83
C ALA A 197 -11.63 -4.61 10.79
N GLY A 198 -12.20 -3.41 10.74
CA GLY A 198 -13.64 -3.17 10.64
C GLY A 198 -14.24 -3.74 9.36
N ILE A 199 -13.58 -3.52 8.21
CA ILE A 199 -14.04 -4.05 6.91
C ILE A 199 -14.11 -5.58 6.95
N ARG A 200 -13.07 -6.27 7.44
CA ARG A 200 -13.09 -7.73 7.54
C ARG A 200 -14.21 -8.25 8.43
N ARG A 201 -14.42 -7.62 9.59
CA ARG A 201 -15.54 -7.96 10.48
C ARG A 201 -16.89 -7.65 9.83
N GLY A 202 -16.99 -6.49 9.19
CA GLY A 202 -18.22 -6.02 8.55
C GLY A 202 -18.70 -6.92 7.42
N ILE A 203 -17.77 -7.49 6.62
CA ILE A 203 -18.12 -8.49 5.60
C ILE A 203 -18.73 -9.73 6.28
N ALA A 204 -18.07 -10.27 7.31
CA ALA A 204 -18.56 -11.44 8.02
C ALA A 204 -19.92 -11.21 8.72
N ASN A 205 -20.17 -10.01 9.18
CA ASN A 205 -21.40 -9.64 9.89
C ASN A 205 -22.52 -9.12 8.97
N GLY A 206 -22.28 -8.96 7.66
CA GLY A 206 -23.24 -8.43 6.71
C GLY A 206 -23.56 -6.95 6.92
N GLU A 207 -22.57 -6.15 7.31
CA GLU A 207 -22.70 -4.71 7.55
C GLU A 207 -22.64 -3.89 6.25
N PHE A 208 -22.23 -4.50 5.13
CA PHE A 208 -22.23 -3.87 3.81
C PHE A 208 -23.60 -4.03 3.17
N ARG A 209 -24.22 -2.89 2.80
CA ARG A 209 -25.57 -2.84 2.26
C ARG A 209 -25.60 -2.15 0.90
N PRO A 210 -26.41 -2.64 -0.05
CA PRO A 210 -26.68 -1.94 -1.29
C PRO A 210 -27.68 -0.80 -1.04
N TYR A 211 -27.34 0.40 -1.48
CA TYR A 211 -28.25 1.53 -1.64
C TYR A 211 -28.50 1.69 -3.13
N TYR A 212 -29.57 2.37 -3.51
CA TYR A 212 -30.00 2.43 -4.89
C TYR A 212 -30.27 3.85 -5.34
N GLU A 213 -29.67 4.23 -6.47
CA GLU A 213 -29.93 5.49 -7.15
C GLU A 213 -30.76 5.24 -8.41
N GLN A 214 -31.77 6.07 -8.65
CA GLN A 214 -32.68 5.91 -9.78
C GLN A 214 -31.99 6.28 -11.09
N GLN A 215 -32.14 5.43 -12.10
CA GLN A 215 -31.73 5.69 -13.48
C GLN A 215 -32.97 5.99 -14.32
N ILE A 216 -33.00 7.16 -14.94
CA ILE A 216 -34.18 7.68 -15.68
C ILE A 216 -33.79 7.86 -17.15
N ASP A 217 -34.63 7.39 -18.05
CA ASP A 217 -34.51 7.66 -19.47
C ASP A 217 -34.80 9.15 -19.73
N LEU A 218 -33.84 9.84 -20.35
CA LEU A 218 -33.90 11.30 -20.52
C LEU A 218 -34.97 11.77 -21.52
N GLU A 219 -35.34 10.92 -22.47
CA GLU A 219 -36.34 11.26 -23.47
C GLU A 219 -37.78 11.10 -22.94
N SER A 220 -38.01 9.97 -22.26
CA SER A 220 -39.38 9.63 -21.76
C SER A 220 -39.61 10.03 -20.34
N GLY A 221 -38.58 10.34 -19.54
CA GLY A 221 -38.67 10.60 -18.10
C GLY A 221 -39.03 9.37 -17.27
N LYS A 222 -38.99 8.17 -17.87
CA LYS A 222 -39.36 6.92 -17.18
C LYS A 222 -38.21 6.34 -16.41
N LEU A 223 -38.51 5.73 -15.27
CA LEU A 223 -37.55 4.91 -14.52
C LEU A 223 -37.19 3.67 -15.35
N VAL A 224 -35.90 3.44 -15.56
CA VAL A 224 -35.38 2.31 -16.33
C VAL A 224 -34.58 1.33 -15.48
N GLY A 225 -34.13 1.74 -14.31
CA GLY A 225 -33.36 0.89 -13.42
C GLY A 225 -32.83 1.62 -12.20
N PHE A 226 -31.97 0.94 -11.49
CA PHE A 226 -31.26 1.47 -10.34
C PHE A 226 -29.78 1.13 -10.41
N GLU A 227 -28.95 2.09 -10.01
CA GLU A 227 -27.54 1.87 -9.74
C GLU A 227 -27.34 1.47 -8.29
N MET A 228 -26.61 0.38 -8.07
CA MET A 228 -26.22 -0.08 -6.75
C MET A 228 -25.03 0.69 -6.24
N LEU A 229 -25.21 1.38 -5.15
CA LEU A 229 -24.18 2.13 -4.45
C LEU A 229 -23.89 1.44 -3.10
N ALA A 230 -22.66 0.94 -2.94
CA ALA A 230 -22.26 0.29 -1.71
C ALA A 230 -22.24 1.27 -0.53
N ARG A 231 -22.71 0.83 0.64
CA ARG A 231 -22.61 1.55 1.92
C ARG A 231 -22.18 0.57 3.00
N TRP A 232 -21.33 1.02 3.87
CA TRP A 232 -20.96 0.26 5.06
C TRP A 232 -21.70 0.83 6.27
N GLU A 233 -22.63 0.08 6.79
CA GLU A 233 -23.38 0.41 8.01
C GLU A 233 -22.61 -0.10 9.23
N SER A 234 -21.55 0.63 9.59
CA SER A 234 -20.69 0.25 10.71
C SER A 234 -21.39 0.57 12.05
N PRO A 235 -21.44 -0.38 13.00
CA PRO A 235 -21.96 -0.14 14.34
C PRO A 235 -21.18 0.93 15.11
N GLU A 236 -19.90 1.11 14.80
CA GLU A 236 -18.98 2.02 15.49
C GLU A 236 -18.90 3.39 14.80
N MET A 237 -18.94 3.44 13.46
CA MET A 237 -18.70 4.65 12.68
C MET A 237 -19.96 5.20 11.97
N GLY A 238 -21.09 4.48 12.06
CA GLY A 238 -22.30 4.83 11.29
C GLY A 238 -22.15 4.45 9.81
N VAL A 239 -22.83 5.20 8.94
CA VAL A 239 -22.79 4.94 7.49
C VAL A 239 -21.51 5.52 6.88
N VAL A 240 -20.65 4.65 6.39
CA VAL A 240 -19.37 4.99 5.74
C VAL A 240 -19.53 4.91 4.23
N GLY A 241 -19.02 5.92 3.51
CA GLY A 241 -19.10 6.01 2.05
C GLY A 241 -18.07 5.10 1.34
N PRO A 242 -18.34 4.74 0.08
CA PRO A 242 -17.50 3.86 -0.72
C PRO A 242 -16.11 4.43 -1.01
N ASP A 243 -15.97 5.73 -1.11
CA ASP A 243 -14.71 6.46 -1.27
C ASP A 243 -13.69 6.19 -0.15
N ILE A 244 -14.16 5.83 1.04
CA ILE A 244 -13.32 5.51 2.18
C ILE A 244 -12.95 4.02 2.20
N PHE A 245 -13.92 3.11 2.08
CA PHE A 245 -13.67 1.69 2.33
C PHE A 245 -13.30 0.88 1.07
N ILE A 246 -13.74 1.28 -0.13
CA ILE A 246 -13.42 0.52 -1.37
C ILE A 246 -11.91 0.47 -1.62
N PRO A 247 -11.15 1.59 -1.60
CA PRO A 247 -9.70 1.54 -1.82
C PRO A 247 -8.99 0.62 -0.80
N ILE A 248 -9.45 0.62 0.44
CA ILE A 248 -8.90 -0.24 1.48
C ILE A 248 -9.24 -1.71 1.21
N ALA A 249 -10.49 -2.01 0.86
CA ALA A 249 -10.93 -3.38 0.53
C ALA A 249 -10.16 -3.96 -0.68
N GLU A 250 -9.83 -3.12 -1.66
CA GLU A 250 -8.98 -3.47 -2.79
C GLU A 250 -7.55 -3.81 -2.34
N GLU A 251 -6.94 -2.95 -1.54
CA GLU A 251 -5.56 -3.13 -1.06
C GLU A 251 -5.40 -4.38 -0.18
N ILE A 252 -6.37 -4.65 0.71
CA ILE A 252 -6.34 -5.84 1.59
C ILE A 252 -6.90 -7.11 0.93
N GLY A 253 -7.32 -7.01 -0.35
CA GLY A 253 -7.74 -8.15 -1.17
C GLY A 253 -9.12 -8.74 -0.85
N VAL A 254 -10.00 -7.98 -0.20
CA VAL A 254 -11.37 -8.46 0.17
C VAL A 254 -12.49 -7.86 -0.67
N ILE A 255 -12.15 -7.02 -1.67
CA ILE A 255 -13.14 -6.37 -2.54
C ILE A 255 -14.02 -7.38 -3.28
N GLY A 256 -13.48 -8.52 -3.69
CA GLY A 256 -14.24 -9.58 -4.38
C GLY A 256 -15.33 -10.18 -3.47
N GLU A 257 -14.96 -10.58 -2.26
CA GLU A 257 -15.89 -11.16 -1.27
C GLU A 257 -16.98 -10.16 -0.88
N MET A 258 -16.59 -8.91 -0.61
CA MET A 258 -17.52 -7.83 -0.27
C MET A 258 -18.50 -7.57 -1.42
N SER A 259 -18.01 -7.50 -2.66
CA SER A 259 -18.83 -7.24 -3.85
C SER A 259 -19.80 -8.38 -4.11
N GLU A 260 -19.37 -9.63 -3.98
CA GLU A 260 -20.25 -10.81 -4.12
C GLU A 260 -21.40 -10.77 -3.12
N ALA A 261 -21.13 -10.40 -1.85
CA ALA A 261 -22.16 -10.28 -0.82
C ALA A 261 -23.15 -9.15 -1.13
N LEU A 262 -22.65 -7.97 -1.58
CA LEU A 262 -23.49 -6.85 -1.97
C LEU A 262 -24.37 -7.17 -3.18
N ILE A 263 -23.82 -7.78 -4.22
CA ILE A 263 -24.54 -8.17 -5.43
C ILE A 263 -25.64 -9.21 -5.08
N ALA A 264 -25.32 -10.17 -4.22
CA ALA A 264 -26.30 -11.15 -3.76
C ALA A 264 -27.48 -10.49 -3.05
N CYS A 265 -27.21 -9.53 -2.16
CA CYS A 265 -28.29 -8.76 -1.52
C CYS A 265 -29.10 -7.98 -2.55
N ALA A 266 -28.45 -7.31 -3.50
CA ALA A 266 -29.11 -6.52 -4.53
C ALA A 266 -29.98 -7.39 -5.46
N PHE A 267 -29.56 -8.62 -5.76
CA PHE A 267 -30.40 -9.55 -6.52
C PHE A 267 -31.67 -9.95 -5.76
N GLU A 268 -31.60 -10.15 -4.44
CA GLU A 268 -32.77 -10.44 -3.63
C GLU A 268 -33.72 -9.23 -3.58
N ASP A 269 -33.20 -8.01 -3.35
CA ASP A 269 -34.00 -6.78 -3.34
C ASP A 269 -34.70 -6.55 -4.69
N ALA A 270 -33.97 -6.77 -5.80
CA ALA A 270 -34.47 -6.54 -7.14
C ALA A 270 -35.53 -7.53 -7.63
N LYS A 271 -35.79 -8.60 -6.87
CA LYS A 271 -36.95 -9.51 -7.12
C LYS A 271 -38.29 -8.83 -6.88
N GLU A 272 -38.32 -7.86 -5.95
CA GLU A 272 -39.51 -7.11 -5.62
C GLU A 272 -39.76 -5.93 -6.60
N TRP A 273 -38.83 -5.67 -7.53
CA TRP A 273 -38.98 -4.60 -8.51
C TRP A 273 -39.74 -5.07 -9.75
N ASP A 274 -40.25 -4.09 -10.51
CA ASP A 274 -40.80 -4.37 -11.83
C ASP A 274 -39.77 -5.12 -12.69
N ALA A 275 -40.22 -6.17 -13.39
CA ALA A 275 -39.36 -7.06 -14.17
C ALA A 275 -38.61 -6.37 -15.31
N GLU A 276 -39.05 -5.19 -15.74
CA GLU A 276 -38.38 -4.38 -16.78
C GLU A 276 -37.22 -3.55 -16.24
N LEU A 277 -37.14 -3.33 -14.91
CA LEU A 277 -36.11 -2.51 -14.32
C LEU A 277 -34.78 -3.27 -14.24
N THR A 278 -33.70 -2.54 -14.57
CA THR A 278 -32.34 -3.04 -14.55
C THR A 278 -31.62 -2.70 -13.25
N LEU A 279 -30.60 -3.47 -12.93
CA LEU A 279 -29.68 -3.25 -11.84
C LEU A 279 -28.28 -2.98 -12.42
N SER A 280 -27.74 -1.79 -12.19
CA SER A 280 -26.36 -1.44 -12.53
C SER A 280 -25.44 -1.65 -11.33
N VAL A 281 -24.27 -2.23 -11.55
CA VAL A 281 -23.29 -2.57 -10.53
C VAL A 281 -21.90 -2.14 -10.96
N ASN A 282 -21.26 -1.31 -10.15
CA ASN A 282 -19.86 -0.90 -10.34
C ASN A 282 -18.89 -2.01 -9.98
N ILE A 283 -17.95 -2.30 -10.88
CA ILE A 283 -16.91 -3.32 -10.68
C ILE A 283 -15.53 -2.67 -10.67
N SER A 284 -14.79 -2.96 -9.61
CA SER A 284 -13.43 -2.47 -9.42
C SER A 284 -12.45 -3.04 -10.46
N PRO A 285 -11.45 -2.24 -10.91
CA PRO A 285 -10.36 -2.73 -11.75
C PRO A 285 -9.63 -3.95 -11.16
N VAL A 286 -9.51 -4.01 -9.83
CA VAL A 286 -8.89 -5.14 -9.12
C VAL A 286 -9.67 -6.44 -9.33
N GLN A 287 -11.00 -6.38 -9.33
CA GLN A 287 -11.86 -7.54 -9.59
C GLN A 287 -11.74 -8.02 -11.04
N MET A 288 -11.55 -7.12 -11.99
CA MET A 288 -11.35 -7.45 -13.41
C MET A 288 -10.03 -8.17 -13.69
N ARG A 289 -9.09 -8.19 -12.75
CA ARG A 289 -7.85 -8.98 -12.82
C ARG A 289 -8.05 -10.45 -12.41
N ASP A 290 -9.16 -10.79 -11.77
CA ASP A 290 -9.48 -12.17 -11.43
C ASP A 290 -10.00 -12.92 -12.67
N PRO A 291 -9.28 -13.92 -13.21
CA PRO A 291 -9.72 -14.69 -14.39
C PRO A 291 -11.07 -15.38 -14.18
N TRP A 292 -11.46 -15.62 -12.94
CA TRP A 292 -12.69 -16.32 -12.56
C TRP A 292 -13.88 -15.39 -12.29
N PHE A 293 -13.69 -14.07 -12.39
CA PHE A 293 -14.72 -13.08 -12.06
C PHE A 293 -16.03 -13.35 -12.83
N ALA A 294 -15.97 -13.50 -14.16
CA ALA A 294 -17.16 -13.75 -14.97
C ALA A 294 -17.91 -15.02 -14.53
N GLN A 295 -17.19 -16.10 -14.26
CA GLN A 295 -17.80 -17.36 -13.79
C GLN A 295 -18.45 -17.20 -12.41
N LYS A 296 -17.81 -16.50 -11.49
CA LYS A 296 -18.37 -16.22 -10.16
C LYS A 296 -19.67 -15.41 -10.27
N LEU A 297 -19.68 -14.37 -11.09
CA LEU A 297 -20.86 -13.54 -11.31
C LEU A 297 -22.01 -14.35 -11.96
N LEU A 298 -21.72 -15.14 -12.98
CA LEU A 298 -22.71 -16.00 -13.62
C LEU A 298 -23.29 -17.06 -12.66
N LYS A 299 -22.47 -17.62 -11.78
CA LYS A 299 -22.94 -18.52 -10.71
C LYS A 299 -23.87 -17.79 -9.73
N LEU A 300 -23.57 -16.53 -9.40
CA LEU A 300 -24.43 -15.72 -8.55
C LEU A 300 -25.80 -15.49 -9.19
N LEU A 301 -25.84 -15.10 -10.47
CA LEU A 301 -27.08 -14.94 -11.22
C LEU A 301 -27.94 -16.21 -11.18
N VAL A 302 -27.35 -17.38 -11.41
CA VAL A 302 -28.04 -18.65 -11.36
C VAL A 302 -28.54 -18.96 -9.95
N ARG A 303 -27.69 -18.79 -8.92
CA ARG A 303 -28.03 -19.06 -7.52
C ARG A 303 -29.22 -18.26 -7.04
N HIS A 304 -29.29 -16.98 -7.43
CA HIS A 304 -30.34 -16.07 -7.03
C HIS A 304 -31.51 -15.99 -8.02
N ASN A 305 -31.45 -16.80 -9.09
CA ASN A 305 -32.46 -16.81 -10.16
C ASN A 305 -32.73 -15.40 -10.72
N PHE A 306 -31.65 -14.60 -10.89
CA PHE A 306 -31.73 -13.24 -11.41
C PHE A 306 -31.45 -13.24 -12.92
N PRO A 307 -32.34 -12.63 -13.74
CA PRO A 307 -32.16 -12.62 -15.21
C PRO A 307 -30.92 -11.82 -15.63
N ALA A 308 -30.02 -12.42 -16.37
CA ALA A 308 -28.79 -11.77 -16.83
C ALA A 308 -29.06 -10.47 -17.64
N CYS A 309 -30.15 -10.42 -18.41
CA CYS A 309 -30.53 -9.23 -19.18
C CYS A 309 -30.94 -8.02 -18.33
N ARG A 310 -31.21 -8.21 -17.05
CA ARG A 310 -31.50 -7.13 -16.10
C ARG A 310 -30.24 -6.62 -15.38
N LEU A 311 -29.09 -7.25 -15.56
CA LEU A 311 -27.84 -6.81 -14.96
C LEU A 311 -27.03 -5.99 -15.95
N ASP A 312 -26.58 -4.83 -15.52
CA ASP A 312 -25.59 -3.98 -16.18
C ASP A 312 -24.35 -3.87 -15.31
N ILE A 313 -23.19 -4.19 -15.86
CA ILE A 313 -21.89 -4.07 -15.18
C ILE A 313 -21.23 -2.78 -15.65
N GLU A 314 -20.96 -1.90 -14.70
CA GLU A 314 -20.27 -0.65 -14.95
C GLU A 314 -18.79 -0.78 -14.62
N ILE A 315 -17.92 -0.50 -15.58
CA ILE A 315 -16.47 -0.53 -15.46
C ILE A 315 -15.88 0.81 -15.83
N THR A 316 -14.83 1.21 -15.15
CA THR A 316 -14.11 2.46 -15.48
C THR A 316 -13.18 2.26 -16.69
N GLU A 317 -12.84 3.36 -17.36
CA GLU A 317 -11.91 3.34 -18.50
C GLU A 317 -10.55 2.74 -18.14
N SER A 318 -10.09 2.92 -16.90
CA SER A 318 -8.82 2.38 -16.41
C SER A 318 -8.74 0.83 -16.48
N CYS A 319 -9.89 0.14 -16.40
CA CYS A 319 -9.93 -1.31 -16.54
C CYS A 319 -9.47 -1.79 -17.93
N LEU A 320 -9.63 -0.95 -18.97
CA LEU A 320 -9.27 -1.29 -20.33
C LEU A 320 -7.77 -1.16 -20.62
N HIS A 321 -7.01 -0.40 -19.82
CA HIS A 321 -5.58 -0.18 -20.02
C HIS A 321 -4.71 -1.33 -19.50
N GLU A 322 -5.20 -2.08 -18.54
CA GLU A 322 -4.48 -3.20 -17.94
C GLU A 322 -4.98 -4.52 -18.54
N ASN A 323 -4.10 -5.25 -19.21
CA ASN A 323 -4.39 -6.59 -19.74
C ASN A 323 -5.63 -6.67 -20.66
N VAL A 324 -5.64 -5.85 -21.70
CA VAL A 324 -6.75 -5.66 -22.67
C VAL A 324 -7.35 -6.98 -23.17
N GLY A 325 -6.52 -8.02 -23.41
CA GLY A 325 -6.98 -9.32 -23.91
C GLY A 325 -7.86 -10.08 -22.90
N MET A 326 -7.47 -10.08 -21.62
CA MET A 326 -8.23 -10.77 -20.56
C MET A 326 -9.55 -10.04 -20.28
N VAL A 327 -9.52 -8.73 -20.16
CA VAL A 327 -10.71 -7.90 -19.93
C VAL A 327 -11.71 -8.06 -21.09
N ARG A 328 -11.22 -8.00 -22.32
CA ARG A 328 -12.07 -8.21 -23.54
C ARG A 328 -12.73 -9.59 -23.55
N SER A 329 -11.98 -10.65 -23.22
CA SER A 329 -12.51 -12.00 -23.14
C SER A 329 -13.60 -12.13 -22.08
N MET A 330 -13.39 -11.50 -20.92
CA MET A 330 -14.33 -11.50 -19.81
C MET A 330 -15.62 -10.74 -20.16
N ILE A 331 -15.51 -9.54 -20.74
CA ILE A 331 -16.66 -8.77 -21.23
C ILE A 331 -17.45 -9.58 -22.27
N SER A 332 -16.76 -10.22 -23.22
CA SER A 332 -17.42 -11.07 -24.22
C SER A 332 -18.16 -12.22 -23.60
N SER A 333 -17.59 -12.88 -22.60
CA SER A 333 -18.24 -13.98 -21.85
C SER A 333 -19.52 -13.50 -21.16
N LEU A 334 -19.49 -12.35 -20.49
CA LEU A 334 -20.66 -11.80 -19.82
C LEU A 334 -21.75 -11.39 -20.81
N ARG A 335 -21.38 -10.71 -21.89
CA ARG A 335 -22.33 -10.29 -22.95
C ARG A 335 -22.99 -11.46 -23.66
N ASN A 336 -22.25 -12.55 -23.90
CA ASN A 336 -22.81 -13.77 -24.49
C ASN A 336 -23.86 -14.44 -23.60
N GLN A 337 -23.84 -14.18 -22.31
CA GLN A 337 -24.84 -14.66 -21.35
C GLN A 337 -25.99 -13.67 -21.13
N GLY A 338 -25.99 -12.54 -21.83
CA GLY A 338 -27.03 -11.52 -21.76
C GLY A 338 -26.79 -10.40 -20.77
N VAL A 339 -25.67 -10.39 -20.05
CA VAL A 339 -25.30 -9.29 -19.14
C VAL A 339 -24.88 -8.08 -19.98
N ARG A 340 -25.35 -6.88 -19.62
CA ARG A 340 -24.89 -5.65 -20.24
C ARG A 340 -23.58 -5.20 -19.56
N VAL A 341 -22.74 -4.53 -20.33
CA VAL A 341 -21.50 -3.94 -19.82
C VAL A 341 -21.40 -2.51 -20.34
N SER A 342 -21.31 -1.57 -19.44
CA SER A 342 -21.25 -0.13 -19.68
C SER A 342 -19.90 0.43 -19.22
N LEU A 343 -19.44 1.49 -19.86
CA LEU A 343 -18.26 2.24 -19.45
C LEU A 343 -18.71 3.46 -18.64
N ASP A 344 -18.19 3.55 -17.41
CA ASP A 344 -18.37 4.70 -16.53
C ASP A 344 -17.13 5.61 -16.53
N ASP A 345 -17.30 6.86 -16.07
CA ASP A 345 -16.25 7.88 -16.00
C ASP A 345 -15.55 8.18 -17.35
N PHE A 346 -16.24 8.01 -18.46
CA PHE A 346 -15.69 8.23 -19.80
C PHE A 346 -15.25 9.69 -20.00
N GLY A 347 -13.95 9.87 -20.35
CA GLY A 347 -13.39 11.18 -20.62
C GLY A 347 -12.70 11.88 -19.45
N THR A 348 -12.63 11.25 -18.27
CA THR A 348 -11.87 11.77 -17.13
C THR A 348 -10.38 11.37 -17.17
N GLY A 349 -10.00 10.43 -18.05
CA GLY A 349 -8.64 9.96 -18.29
C GLY A 349 -8.11 10.33 -19.68
N TYR A 350 -6.90 9.89 -20.02
CA TYR A 350 -6.29 10.03 -21.35
C TYR A 350 -6.96 9.07 -22.34
N SER A 351 -8.09 9.50 -22.88
CA SER A 351 -8.87 8.69 -23.82
C SER A 351 -8.19 8.57 -25.18
N SER A 352 -7.76 7.39 -25.57
CA SER A 352 -7.58 7.07 -26.98
C SER A 352 -8.74 6.19 -27.47
N LEU A 353 -9.71 6.82 -28.10
CA LEU A 353 -10.87 6.19 -28.80
C LEU A 353 -10.48 5.11 -29.82
N SER A 354 -9.20 4.92 -30.09
CA SER A 354 -8.68 3.99 -31.09
C SER A 354 -8.58 2.53 -30.59
N GLN A 355 -8.95 2.25 -29.34
CA GLN A 355 -8.82 0.91 -28.75
C GLN A 355 -10.17 0.18 -28.56
N LEU A 356 -11.25 0.83 -28.86
CA LEU A 356 -12.59 0.23 -28.93
C LEU A 356 -12.87 -0.33 -30.32
#